data_085224fb61055528cb5517586152e12e
#
_entry.id   085224fb61055528cb5517586152e12e
#
_cell.length_a   1.000
_cell.length_b   1.000
_cell.length_c   1.000
_cell.angle_alpha   90.00
_cell.angle_beta   90.00
_cell.angle_gamma   90.00
#
_symmetry.space_group_name_H-M   'P 1'
#
loop_
_entity.id
_entity.type
_entity.pdbx_description
1 polymer ?
#
loop_
_entity_poly.entity_id
_entity_poly.type
_entity_poly.pdbx_seq_one_letter_code
_entity_poly.pdbx_strand_id
1 'polypeptide(L)'
;MPTNPQPDPQNPQPLRKRRERAEHYDFRGVRPAARFGTASDRYAGWIGQVYPWRYATKTSTRTRTLGGREFQEEQVPVESVRDYFEHFEVLELDFPFYRPLLDDDGAPTSSHRALQHYANFAPEGARFLVKVPQRYFARRLRRSSGFVENPDFLDADACRRRFLEPLREVLGARAVGVIYQQEYQRVADSPAPEEHAETLGAFFSKIGSEGPQPHVELRSEHLLTKAYFDLLDRAGLGFVFSHWTWLPKIRKQWAMAGERFSAANGEAVCRLLTPRDVKYADAYARAYPFDEAVPSLSETPGARDMVNDAAALLFQAEAHGATLNLALNNRAWGNAPELGRAIAERAFAEEERRADG
;
A
#
# COMPACT_ATOMS: atom_id res chain seq x y z
N MET A 1 1.87 -28.40 9.80
CA MET A 1 2.81 -27.78 10.75
C MET A 1 2.00 -26.92 11.69
N PRO A 2 2.30 -26.84 12.99
CA PRO A 2 1.54 -26.01 13.90
C PRO A 2 1.69 -24.54 13.43
N THR A 3 0.56 -23.87 13.22
CA THR A 3 0.50 -22.44 12.93
C THR A 3 1.10 -21.71 14.13
N ASN A 4 2.16 -20.96 13.89
CA ASN A 4 2.76 -20.10 14.91
C ASN A 4 1.69 -19.06 15.31
N PRO A 5 1.26 -19.00 16.60
CA PRO A 5 0.18 -18.11 16.99
C PRO A 5 0.54 -16.66 16.68
N GLN A 6 -0.45 -15.89 16.25
CA GLN A 6 -0.24 -14.44 16.05
C GLN A 6 0.21 -13.82 17.38
N PRO A 7 1.18 -12.90 17.36
CA PRO A 7 1.63 -12.22 18.57
C PRO A 7 0.47 -11.42 19.17
N ASP A 8 0.29 -11.53 20.48
CA ASP A 8 -0.70 -10.78 21.24
C ASP A 8 -0.29 -9.28 21.26
N PRO A 9 -1.11 -8.38 20.69
CA PRO A 9 -0.80 -6.94 20.69
C PRO A 9 -0.74 -6.33 22.11
N GLN A 10 -1.38 -6.95 23.10
CA GLN A 10 -1.40 -6.49 24.50
C GLN A 10 -0.17 -6.96 25.30
N ASN A 11 0.59 -7.93 24.77
CA ASN A 11 1.79 -8.45 25.40
C ASN A 11 2.90 -8.65 24.36
N PRO A 12 3.56 -7.55 23.91
CA PRO A 12 4.57 -7.62 22.88
C PRO A 12 5.74 -8.52 23.31
N GLN A 13 6.19 -9.37 22.39
CA GLN A 13 7.34 -10.23 22.63
C GLN A 13 8.60 -9.37 22.97
N PRO A 14 9.56 -9.92 23.76
CA PRO A 14 10.81 -9.22 24.03
C PRO A 14 11.50 -8.74 22.75
N LEU A 15 12.13 -7.57 22.80
CA LEU A 15 12.79 -6.93 21.67
C LEU A 15 13.74 -7.87 20.91
N ARG A 16 14.55 -8.66 21.65
CA ARG A 16 15.46 -9.64 21.06
C ARG A 16 14.74 -10.65 20.16
N LYS A 17 13.60 -11.19 20.60
CA LYS A 17 12.82 -12.16 19.80
C LYS A 17 12.21 -11.51 18.56
N ARG A 18 11.72 -10.26 18.67
CA ARG A 18 11.18 -9.53 17.51
C ARG A 18 12.27 -9.26 16.48
N ARG A 19 13.50 -8.92 16.93
CA ARG A 19 14.67 -8.72 16.05
C ARG A 19 15.05 -10.03 15.34
N GLU A 20 15.20 -11.13 16.08
CA GLU A 20 15.51 -12.45 15.53
C GLU A 20 14.47 -12.87 14.45
N ARG A 21 13.19 -12.58 14.67
CA ARG A 21 12.14 -12.85 13.67
C ARG A 21 12.27 -11.97 12.43
N ALA A 22 12.50 -10.67 12.61
CA ALA A 22 12.67 -9.73 11.51
C ALA A 22 13.90 -10.04 10.65
N GLU A 23 14.97 -10.58 11.22
CA GLU A 23 16.13 -11.12 10.51
C GLU A 23 15.75 -12.27 9.56
N HIS A 24 14.68 -13.01 9.88
CA HIS A 24 14.12 -14.10 9.06
C HIS A 24 12.85 -13.66 8.30
N TYR A 25 12.71 -12.36 8.07
CA TYR A 25 11.60 -11.74 7.33
C TYR A 25 10.20 -11.97 7.95
N ASP A 26 10.08 -12.36 9.22
CA ASP A 26 8.81 -12.39 9.92
C ASP A 26 8.58 -11.06 10.64
N PHE A 27 7.77 -10.20 10.02
CA PHE A 27 7.50 -8.84 10.48
C PHE A 27 6.23 -8.72 11.34
N ARG A 28 5.55 -9.81 11.62
CA ARG A 28 4.33 -9.81 12.43
C ARG A 28 4.65 -9.40 13.87
N GLY A 29 3.97 -8.36 14.36
CA GLY A 29 4.18 -7.84 15.70
C GLY A 29 5.54 -7.18 15.93
N VAL A 30 6.18 -6.64 14.89
CA VAL A 30 7.37 -5.76 15.03
C VAL A 30 7.05 -4.60 15.98
N ARG A 31 5.87 -4.00 15.86
CA ARG A 31 5.30 -3.00 16.77
C ARG A 31 3.80 -3.26 16.98
N PRO A 32 3.23 -2.98 18.17
CA PRO A 32 1.82 -3.24 18.46
C PRO A 32 0.84 -2.54 17.51
N ALA A 33 1.16 -1.30 17.10
CA ALA A 33 0.33 -0.47 16.23
C ALA A 33 0.74 -0.52 14.76
N ALA A 34 1.45 -1.56 14.32
CA ALA A 34 1.96 -1.67 12.97
C ALA A 34 1.59 -3.00 12.33
N ARG A 35 1.18 -2.94 11.06
CA ARG A 35 1.08 -4.10 10.18
C ARG A 35 2.01 -3.90 9.00
N PHE A 36 3.04 -4.73 8.93
CA PHE A 36 3.91 -4.77 7.77
C PHE A 36 3.27 -5.56 6.65
N GLY A 37 3.41 -5.04 5.43
CA GLY A 37 2.94 -5.69 4.22
C GLY A 37 3.57 -5.10 2.97
N THR A 38 3.14 -5.55 1.81
CA THR A 38 3.73 -5.16 0.53
C THR A 38 2.67 -4.72 -0.48
N ALA A 39 3.08 -3.89 -1.42
CA ALA A 39 2.29 -3.54 -2.60
C ALA A 39 2.49 -4.65 -3.64
N SER A 40 1.59 -5.64 -3.66
CA SER A 40 1.69 -6.90 -4.40
C SER A 40 2.63 -7.93 -3.73
N ASP A 41 2.44 -9.21 -4.04
CA ASP A 41 3.08 -10.33 -3.31
C ASP A 41 3.81 -11.34 -4.21
N ARG A 42 3.35 -11.59 -5.42
CA ARG A 42 3.69 -12.77 -6.23
C ARG A 42 5.05 -12.71 -6.93
N TYR A 43 6.11 -12.31 -6.24
CA TYR A 43 7.45 -12.19 -6.80
C TYR A 43 8.28 -13.46 -6.57
N ALA A 44 8.73 -14.13 -7.66
CA ALA A 44 9.61 -15.28 -7.57
C ALA A 44 10.97 -14.96 -6.91
N GLY A 45 11.42 -13.70 -7.01
CA GLY A 45 12.63 -13.23 -6.32
C GLY A 45 12.58 -13.33 -4.78
N TRP A 46 11.40 -13.61 -4.19
CA TRP A 46 11.27 -13.82 -2.74
C TRP A 46 11.31 -15.31 -2.33
N ILE A 47 11.56 -16.21 -3.26
CA ILE A 47 11.76 -17.64 -2.95
C ILE A 47 13.05 -17.79 -2.14
N GLY A 48 12.96 -18.48 -1.00
CA GLY A 48 14.05 -18.60 -0.03
C GLY A 48 14.03 -17.51 1.06
N GLN A 49 13.25 -16.43 0.88
CA GLN A 49 13.01 -15.38 1.89
C GLN A 49 11.61 -15.53 2.51
N VAL A 50 10.58 -15.29 1.69
CA VAL A 50 9.16 -15.34 2.07
C VAL A 50 8.52 -16.64 1.61
N TYR A 51 8.91 -17.11 0.43
CA TYR A 51 8.33 -18.32 -0.17
C TYR A 51 9.28 -19.50 -0.09
N PRO A 52 8.79 -20.68 0.31
CA PRO A 52 9.61 -21.89 0.31
C PRO A 52 9.97 -22.33 -1.12
N TRP A 53 11.09 -23.01 -1.25
CA TRP A 53 11.65 -23.51 -2.53
C TRP A 53 10.71 -24.40 -3.34
N ARG A 54 9.66 -24.95 -2.75
CA ARG A 54 8.64 -25.72 -3.49
C ARG A 54 7.93 -24.92 -4.59
N TYR A 55 8.01 -23.59 -4.56
CA TYR A 55 7.43 -22.72 -5.58
C TYR A 55 8.35 -22.47 -6.77
N ALA A 56 9.64 -22.78 -6.70
CA ALA A 56 10.59 -22.55 -7.79
C ALA A 56 10.22 -23.26 -9.10
N THR A 57 9.53 -24.40 -9.02
CA THR A 57 9.04 -25.15 -10.18
C THR A 57 7.59 -24.85 -10.57
N LYS A 58 6.95 -23.88 -9.92
CA LYS A 58 5.53 -23.53 -10.10
C LYS A 58 5.33 -22.07 -10.53
N THR A 59 6.40 -21.40 -10.93
CA THR A 59 6.32 -20.02 -11.41
C THR A 59 5.64 -19.94 -12.77
N SER A 60 5.01 -18.79 -13.03
CA SER A 60 4.52 -18.41 -14.35
C SER A 60 5.19 -17.13 -14.78
N THR A 61 5.49 -17.01 -16.07
CA THR A 61 6.15 -15.83 -16.63
C THR A 61 5.13 -14.84 -17.17
N ARG A 62 5.28 -13.57 -16.84
CA ARG A 62 4.52 -12.46 -17.39
C ARG A 62 5.47 -11.45 -18.04
N THR A 63 5.23 -11.12 -19.29
CA THR A 63 5.95 -10.04 -19.97
C THR A 63 5.40 -8.67 -19.54
N ARG A 64 6.30 -7.78 -19.15
CA ARG A 64 5.98 -6.39 -18.81
C ARG A 64 6.90 -5.43 -19.55
N THR A 65 6.31 -4.45 -20.24
CA THR A 65 7.07 -3.37 -20.88
C THR A 65 6.99 -2.10 -20.04
N LEU A 66 8.15 -1.55 -19.66
CA LEU A 66 8.25 -0.33 -18.88
C LEU A 66 9.44 0.50 -19.34
N GLY A 67 9.24 1.80 -19.62
CA GLY A 67 10.30 2.70 -20.08
C GLY A 67 10.97 2.24 -21.39
N GLY A 68 10.26 1.54 -22.27
CA GLY A 68 10.81 0.97 -23.52
C GLY A 68 11.63 -0.30 -23.33
N ARG A 69 11.71 -0.85 -22.11
CA ARG A 69 12.38 -2.12 -21.82
C ARG A 69 11.36 -3.20 -21.53
N GLU A 70 11.64 -4.42 -21.95
CA GLU A 70 10.84 -5.61 -21.66
C GLU A 70 11.46 -6.40 -20.50
N PHE A 71 10.61 -6.85 -19.57
CA PHE A 71 10.97 -7.64 -18.40
C PHE A 71 10.13 -8.92 -18.38
N GLN A 72 10.77 -10.04 -18.10
CA GLN A 72 10.11 -11.34 -17.92
C GLN A 72 9.89 -11.58 -16.42
N GLU A 73 8.77 -11.06 -15.90
CA GLU A 73 8.44 -11.22 -14.48
C GLU A 73 8.01 -12.67 -14.18
N GLU A 74 8.78 -13.34 -13.34
CA GLU A 74 8.36 -14.63 -12.80
C GLU A 74 7.50 -14.42 -11.56
N GLN A 75 6.34 -15.08 -11.56
CA GLN A 75 5.34 -14.95 -10.51
C GLN A 75 5.06 -16.31 -9.87
N VAL A 76 5.08 -16.37 -8.53
CA VAL A 76 4.57 -17.52 -7.80
C VAL A 76 3.04 -17.61 -7.91
N PRO A 77 2.42 -18.80 -7.74
CA PRO A 77 0.97 -18.97 -7.83
C PRO A 77 0.23 -18.25 -6.69
N VAL A 78 -1.07 -17.95 -6.87
CA VAL A 78 -1.87 -17.19 -5.88
C VAL A 78 -1.95 -17.91 -4.52
N GLU A 79 -1.95 -19.23 -4.51
CA GLU A 79 -1.96 -20.03 -3.28
C GLU A 79 -0.76 -19.78 -2.36
N SER A 80 0.32 -19.16 -2.86
CA SER A 80 1.47 -18.74 -2.06
C SER A 80 1.11 -17.64 -1.05
N VAL A 81 -0.04 -16.97 -1.21
CA VAL A 81 -0.54 -15.96 -0.25
C VAL A 81 -0.66 -16.52 1.18
N ARG A 82 -0.84 -17.84 1.34
CA ARG A 82 -0.82 -18.48 2.65
C ARG A 82 0.53 -18.34 3.32
N ASP A 83 1.61 -18.62 2.58
CA ASP A 83 2.99 -18.48 3.10
C ASP A 83 3.35 -16.99 3.28
N TYR A 84 2.86 -16.10 2.42
CA TYR A 84 3.03 -14.65 2.58
C TYR A 84 2.57 -14.17 3.97
N PHE A 85 1.39 -14.60 4.44
CA PHE A 85 0.86 -14.21 5.74
C PHE A 85 1.54 -14.90 6.95
N GLU A 86 2.53 -15.76 6.73
CA GLU A 86 3.45 -16.22 7.77
C GLU A 86 4.55 -15.18 8.06
N HIS A 87 4.73 -14.20 7.17
CA HIS A 87 5.76 -13.16 7.21
C HIS A 87 5.20 -11.75 7.43
N PHE A 88 4.01 -11.47 6.87
CA PHE A 88 3.38 -10.16 6.85
C PHE A 88 1.97 -10.19 7.43
N GLU A 89 1.43 -9.01 7.79
CA GLU A 89 0.11 -8.90 8.40
C GLU A 89 -0.93 -8.25 7.49
N VAL A 90 -0.49 -7.54 6.44
CA VAL A 90 -1.37 -6.89 5.47
C VAL A 90 -0.82 -7.05 4.05
N LEU A 91 -1.71 -7.11 3.06
CA LEU A 91 -1.33 -7.16 1.64
C LEU A 91 -2.13 -6.11 0.86
N GLU A 92 -1.42 -5.26 0.09
CA GLU A 92 -2.07 -4.37 -0.86
C GLU A 92 -2.32 -5.10 -2.19
N LEU A 93 -3.59 -5.19 -2.59
CA LEU A 93 -3.99 -5.72 -3.89
C LEU A 93 -4.16 -4.56 -4.89
N ASP A 94 -3.28 -4.49 -5.89
CA ASP A 94 -3.24 -3.41 -6.87
C ASP A 94 -3.89 -3.77 -8.22
N PHE A 95 -4.18 -5.04 -8.50
CA PHE A 95 -4.76 -5.46 -9.78
C PHE A 95 -6.17 -4.89 -10.05
N PRO A 96 -7.04 -4.63 -9.05
CA PRO A 96 -8.34 -4.00 -9.32
C PRO A 96 -8.21 -2.55 -9.81
N PHE A 97 -7.09 -1.89 -9.54
CA PHE A 97 -6.80 -0.52 -10.03
C PHE A 97 -6.92 -0.40 -11.56
N TYR A 98 -6.58 -1.45 -12.29
CA TYR A 98 -6.61 -1.45 -13.75
C TYR A 98 -7.95 -1.92 -14.33
N ARG A 99 -8.73 -2.69 -13.57
CA ARG A 99 -10.00 -3.25 -14.02
C ARG A 99 -10.94 -3.44 -12.82
N PRO A 100 -12.18 -2.89 -12.85
CA PRO A 100 -13.19 -3.14 -11.82
C PRO A 100 -13.47 -4.62 -11.61
N LEU A 101 -14.13 -4.98 -10.51
CA LEU A 101 -14.51 -6.36 -10.21
C LEU A 101 -15.65 -6.85 -11.10
N LEU A 102 -16.64 -5.96 -11.41
CA LEU A 102 -17.67 -6.23 -12.41
C LEU A 102 -17.48 -5.31 -13.61
N ASP A 103 -17.81 -5.79 -14.80
CA ASP A 103 -17.79 -4.99 -16.02
C ASP A 103 -19.05 -4.10 -16.16
N ASP A 104 -19.23 -3.48 -17.33
CA ASP A 104 -20.34 -2.56 -17.57
C ASP A 104 -21.70 -3.27 -17.61
N ASP A 105 -21.72 -4.57 -17.92
CA ASP A 105 -22.90 -5.42 -17.93
C ASP A 105 -23.16 -6.12 -16.58
N GLY A 106 -22.29 -5.89 -15.56
CA GLY A 106 -22.36 -6.51 -14.24
C GLY A 106 -21.75 -7.92 -14.16
N ALA A 107 -21.05 -8.38 -15.21
CA ALA A 107 -20.42 -9.70 -15.21
C ALA A 107 -19.04 -9.68 -14.49
N PRO A 108 -18.68 -10.78 -13.78
CA PRO A 108 -17.40 -10.89 -13.08
C PRO A 108 -16.18 -10.82 -14.01
N THR A 109 -15.28 -9.89 -13.76
CA THR A 109 -14.05 -9.71 -14.52
C THR A 109 -12.93 -10.67 -14.07
N SER A 110 -11.77 -10.60 -14.75
CA SER A 110 -10.56 -11.30 -14.28
C SER A 110 -10.10 -10.83 -12.90
N SER A 111 -10.31 -9.55 -12.55
CA SER A 111 -10.00 -9.01 -11.22
C SER A 111 -10.89 -9.63 -10.14
N HIS A 112 -12.17 -9.85 -10.42
CA HIS A 112 -13.07 -10.52 -9.48
C HIS A 112 -12.63 -11.96 -9.22
N ARG A 113 -12.31 -12.73 -10.27
CA ARG A 113 -11.82 -14.11 -10.13
C ARG A 113 -10.50 -14.18 -9.36
N ALA A 114 -9.58 -13.26 -9.63
CA ALA A 114 -8.33 -13.17 -8.87
C ALA A 114 -8.60 -12.89 -7.38
N LEU A 115 -9.51 -11.95 -7.07
CA LEU A 115 -9.89 -11.63 -5.70
C LEU A 115 -10.49 -12.84 -4.97
N GLN A 116 -11.35 -13.62 -5.64
CA GLN A 116 -11.89 -14.87 -5.09
C GLN A 116 -10.78 -15.90 -4.78
N HIS A 117 -9.77 -16.00 -5.64
CA HIS A 117 -8.62 -16.89 -5.38
C HIS A 117 -7.84 -16.43 -4.13
N TYR A 118 -7.55 -15.14 -3.98
CA TYR A 118 -6.94 -14.61 -2.75
C TYR A 118 -7.81 -14.91 -1.52
N ALA A 119 -9.12 -14.69 -1.62
CA ALA A 119 -10.05 -14.96 -0.52
C ALA A 119 -10.06 -16.44 -0.10
N ASN A 120 -9.91 -17.36 -1.06
CA ASN A 120 -9.93 -18.81 -0.81
C ASN A 120 -8.62 -19.34 -0.20
N PHE A 121 -7.47 -18.76 -0.58
CA PHE A 121 -6.17 -19.26 -0.15
C PHE A 121 -5.58 -18.52 1.05
N ALA A 122 -5.95 -17.27 1.26
CA ALA A 122 -5.47 -16.50 2.40
C ALA A 122 -6.03 -17.05 3.72
N PRO A 123 -5.25 -17.02 4.82
CA PRO A 123 -5.73 -17.44 6.14
C PRO A 123 -6.87 -16.52 6.62
N GLU A 124 -7.66 -17.00 7.57
CA GLU A 124 -8.80 -16.26 8.12
C GLU A 124 -8.42 -14.89 8.68
N GLY A 125 -7.27 -14.80 9.34
CA GLY A 125 -6.72 -13.56 9.90
C GLY A 125 -6.11 -12.59 8.88
N ALA A 126 -6.07 -12.92 7.58
CA ALA A 126 -5.50 -12.07 6.55
C ALA A 126 -6.18 -10.69 6.46
N ARG A 127 -5.39 -9.65 6.20
CA ARG A 127 -5.87 -8.28 6.02
C ARG A 127 -5.45 -7.75 4.66
N PHE A 128 -6.36 -7.07 3.98
CA PHE A 128 -6.13 -6.54 2.64
C PHE A 128 -6.40 -5.04 2.59
N LEU A 129 -5.49 -4.32 1.95
CA LEU A 129 -5.73 -3.00 1.39
C LEU A 129 -6.01 -3.19 -0.10
N VAL A 130 -7.08 -2.61 -0.63
CA VAL A 130 -7.45 -2.85 -2.02
C VAL A 130 -7.52 -1.52 -2.77
N LYS A 131 -6.81 -1.42 -3.90
CA LYS A 131 -6.84 -0.20 -4.71
C LYS A 131 -8.15 -0.10 -5.50
N VAL A 132 -8.80 1.04 -5.35
CA VAL A 132 -9.99 1.39 -6.14
C VAL A 132 -9.61 1.51 -7.61
N PRO A 133 -10.44 1.03 -8.55
CA PRO A 133 -10.20 1.18 -9.97
C PRO A 133 -9.98 2.64 -10.37
N GLN A 134 -8.89 2.92 -11.10
CA GLN A 134 -8.54 4.29 -11.51
C GLN A 134 -9.65 4.98 -12.31
N ARG A 135 -10.50 4.21 -13.03
CA ARG A 135 -11.62 4.76 -13.79
C ARG A 135 -12.63 5.52 -12.91
N TYR A 136 -12.68 5.28 -11.59
CA TYR A 136 -13.61 5.98 -10.71
C TYR A 136 -12.98 7.14 -9.94
N PHE A 137 -11.64 7.27 -9.94
CA PHE A 137 -11.01 8.29 -9.09
C PHE A 137 -9.89 9.10 -9.77
N ALA A 138 -9.29 8.60 -10.85
CA ALA A 138 -8.34 9.37 -11.63
C ALA A 138 -9.07 10.34 -12.56
N ARG A 139 -8.67 11.60 -12.61
CA ARG A 139 -9.25 12.60 -13.55
C ARG A 139 -8.91 12.28 -14.99
N ARG A 140 -7.70 11.78 -15.21
CA ARG A 140 -7.19 11.45 -16.55
C ARG A 140 -6.65 10.04 -16.57
N LEU A 141 -6.97 9.32 -17.62
CA LEU A 141 -6.51 7.95 -17.85
C LEU A 141 -5.39 7.93 -18.89
N ARG A 142 -4.35 7.13 -18.60
CA ARG A 142 -3.28 6.91 -19.59
C ARG A 142 -3.75 5.92 -20.65
N ARG A 143 -3.68 6.34 -21.93
CA ARG A 143 -3.92 5.52 -23.11
C ARG A 143 -2.65 5.49 -23.97
N SER A 144 -2.67 4.70 -25.06
CA SER A 144 -1.58 4.68 -26.05
C SER A 144 -1.27 6.06 -26.64
N SER A 145 -2.31 6.89 -26.83
CA SER A 145 -2.24 8.26 -27.33
C SER A 145 -1.83 9.31 -26.31
N GLY A 146 -1.57 8.91 -25.03
CA GLY A 146 -1.28 9.85 -23.95
C GLY A 146 -2.34 9.84 -22.85
N PHE A 147 -2.47 10.96 -22.14
CA PHE A 147 -3.52 11.13 -21.12
C PHE A 147 -4.79 11.71 -21.74
N VAL A 148 -5.92 11.06 -21.45
CA VAL A 148 -7.26 11.49 -21.86
C VAL A 148 -8.13 11.75 -20.64
N GLU A 149 -9.10 12.65 -20.76
CA GLU A 149 -10.11 12.87 -19.72
C GLU A 149 -10.85 11.56 -19.41
N ASN A 150 -11.19 11.37 -18.16
CA ASN A 150 -11.87 10.18 -17.68
C ASN A 150 -13.39 10.44 -17.58
N PRO A 151 -14.22 9.82 -18.44
CA PRO A 151 -15.66 10.04 -18.40
C PRO A 151 -16.34 9.49 -17.15
N ASP A 152 -15.73 8.53 -16.47
CA ASP A 152 -16.26 7.91 -15.24
C ASP A 152 -15.66 8.52 -13.97
N PHE A 153 -14.98 9.68 -14.09
CA PHE A 153 -14.38 10.34 -12.95
C PHE A 153 -15.43 10.70 -11.89
N LEU A 154 -15.24 10.18 -10.68
CA LEU A 154 -16.12 10.34 -9.51
C LEU A 154 -17.56 9.81 -9.72
N ASP A 155 -17.74 8.79 -10.59
CA ASP A 155 -18.99 8.03 -10.63
C ASP A 155 -19.11 7.13 -9.40
N ALA A 156 -19.73 7.66 -8.35
CA ALA A 156 -19.90 6.98 -7.07
C ALA A 156 -20.80 5.75 -7.17
N ASP A 157 -21.85 5.80 -8.01
CA ASP A 157 -22.80 4.71 -8.17
C ASP A 157 -22.17 3.52 -8.89
N ALA A 158 -21.41 3.78 -9.96
CA ALA A 158 -20.66 2.72 -10.63
C ALA A 158 -19.54 2.16 -9.72
N CYS A 159 -18.83 3.01 -8.97
CA CYS A 159 -17.83 2.58 -8.01
C CYS A 159 -18.42 1.66 -6.94
N ARG A 160 -19.57 2.00 -6.36
CA ARG A 160 -20.26 1.16 -5.38
C ARG A 160 -20.65 -0.18 -5.98
N ARG A 161 -21.47 -0.18 -7.04
CA ARG A 161 -22.03 -1.41 -7.61
C ARG A 161 -21.00 -2.34 -8.21
N ARG A 162 -19.95 -1.79 -8.88
CA ARG A 162 -19.00 -2.60 -9.66
C ARG A 162 -17.69 -2.89 -8.94
N PHE A 163 -17.48 -2.27 -7.77
CA PHE A 163 -16.25 -2.49 -7.01
C PHE A 163 -16.50 -2.69 -5.53
N LEU A 164 -17.13 -1.76 -4.79
CA LEU A 164 -17.22 -1.84 -3.32
C LEU A 164 -18.15 -2.96 -2.84
N GLU A 165 -19.32 -3.12 -3.44
CA GLU A 165 -20.26 -4.18 -3.07
C GLU A 165 -19.67 -5.57 -3.34
N PRO A 166 -19.17 -5.91 -4.54
CA PRO A 166 -18.54 -7.21 -4.76
C PRO A 166 -17.23 -7.40 -3.96
N LEU A 167 -16.48 -6.34 -3.66
CA LEU A 167 -15.33 -6.43 -2.76
C LEU A 167 -15.75 -6.88 -1.36
N ARG A 168 -16.81 -6.27 -0.82
CA ARG A 168 -17.37 -6.62 0.49
C ARG A 168 -17.92 -8.05 0.51
N GLU A 169 -18.57 -8.49 -0.54
CA GLU A 169 -19.07 -9.87 -0.66
C GLU A 169 -17.94 -10.90 -0.61
N VAL A 170 -16.81 -10.62 -1.28
CA VAL A 170 -15.69 -11.58 -1.38
C VAL A 170 -14.78 -11.54 -0.16
N LEU A 171 -14.39 -10.36 0.33
CA LEU A 171 -13.41 -10.23 1.42
C LEU A 171 -14.03 -9.99 2.79
N GLY A 172 -15.24 -9.39 2.87
CA GLY A 172 -15.85 -9.03 4.15
C GLY A 172 -14.92 -8.16 5.01
N ALA A 173 -14.81 -8.51 6.28
CA ALA A 173 -13.97 -7.80 7.27
C ALA A 173 -12.46 -7.94 7.01
N ARG A 174 -12.03 -8.80 6.08
CA ARG A 174 -10.61 -8.90 5.69
C ARG A 174 -10.15 -7.71 4.85
N ALA A 175 -11.05 -6.97 4.18
CA ALA A 175 -10.73 -5.70 3.53
C ALA A 175 -10.70 -4.60 4.60
N VAL A 176 -9.53 -4.28 5.14
CA VAL A 176 -9.37 -3.26 6.20
C VAL A 176 -9.40 -1.85 5.66
N GLY A 177 -9.13 -1.65 4.37
CA GLY A 177 -9.21 -0.35 3.72
C GLY A 177 -9.21 -0.44 2.20
N VAL A 178 -9.69 0.63 1.57
CA VAL A 178 -9.61 0.85 0.12
C VAL A 178 -8.85 2.13 -0.17
N ILE A 179 -7.96 2.10 -1.18
CA ILE A 179 -7.10 3.22 -1.53
C ILE A 179 -7.63 3.88 -2.80
N TYR A 180 -8.14 5.10 -2.65
CA TYR A 180 -8.53 6.01 -3.72
C TYR A 180 -7.33 6.82 -4.16
N GLN A 181 -6.68 6.39 -5.24
CA GLN A 181 -5.46 7.03 -5.75
C GLN A 181 -5.77 7.93 -6.96
N GLN A 182 -5.42 9.22 -6.87
CA GLN A 182 -5.36 10.12 -8.01
C GLN A 182 -3.98 10.13 -8.65
N GLU A 183 -3.95 10.33 -9.97
CA GLU A 183 -2.72 10.53 -10.72
C GLU A 183 -2.05 11.86 -10.37
N TYR A 184 -0.78 12.00 -10.75
CA TYR A 184 -0.10 13.31 -10.69
C TYR A 184 -0.75 14.29 -11.66
N GLN A 185 -1.06 15.48 -11.14
CA GLN A 185 -1.62 16.61 -11.89
C GLN A 185 -0.64 17.79 -11.80
N ARG A 186 -0.37 18.44 -12.92
CA ARG A 186 0.38 19.69 -12.91
C ARG A 186 -0.49 20.82 -12.38
N VAL A 187 0.08 21.82 -11.76
CA VAL A 187 -0.66 22.99 -11.22
C VAL A 187 -1.58 23.60 -12.28
N ALA A 188 -1.08 23.77 -13.51
CA ALA A 188 -1.85 24.35 -14.62
C ALA A 188 -3.05 23.50 -15.08
N ASP A 189 -3.04 22.19 -14.78
CA ASP A 189 -4.10 21.25 -15.21
C ASP A 189 -5.02 20.86 -14.03
N SER A 190 -4.76 21.37 -12.84
CA SER A 190 -5.50 21.07 -11.63
C SER A 190 -6.62 22.07 -11.39
N PRO A 191 -7.76 21.68 -10.77
CA PRO A 191 -8.72 22.63 -10.22
C PRO A 191 -8.11 23.41 -9.07
N ALA A 192 -8.78 24.49 -8.64
CA ALA A 192 -8.43 25.15 -7.40
C ALA A 192 -8.52 24.16 -6.22
N PRO A 193 -7.60 24.22 -5.23
CA PRO A 193 -7.57 23.24 -4.13
C PRO A 193 -8.89 23.13 -3.35
N GLU A 194 -9.57 24.25 -3.13
CA GLU A 194 -10.87 24.31 -2.43
C GLU A 194 -11.96 23.61 -3.24
N GLU A 195 -12.07 23.93 -4.53
CA GLU A 195 -12.99 23.27 -5.48
C GLU A 195 -12.72 21.77 -5.57
N HIS A 196 -11.43 21.39 -5.58
CA HIS A 196 -11.05 19.98 -5.58
C HIS A 196 -11.52 19.25 -4.32
N ALA A 197 -11.31 19.85 -3.15
CA ALA A 197 -11.77 19.30 -1.88
C ALA A 197 -13.31 19.18 -1.82
N GLU A 198 -14.06 20.19 -2.28
CA GLU A 198 -15.52 20.14 -2.37
C GLU A 198 -16.01 19.03 -3.29
N THR A 199 -15.39 18.90 -4.47
CA THR A 199 -15.71 17.85 -5.45
C THR A 199 -15.49 16.44 -4.88
N LEU A 200 -14.36 16.22 -4.18
CA LEU A 200 -14.09 14.96 -3.48
C LEU A 200 -15.09 14.74 -2.34
N GLY A 201 -15.44 15.78 -1.59
CA GLY A 201 -16.44 15.71 -0.53
C GLY A 201 -17.80 15.26 -1.02
N ALA A 202 -18.26 15.78 -2.15
CA ALA A 202 -19.51 15.37 -2.80
C ALA A 202 -19.48 13.90 -3.25
N PHE A 203 -18.34 13.43 -3.76
CA PHE A 203 -18.16 12.03 -4.14
C PHE A 203 -18.23 11.10 -2.92
N PHE A 204 -17.46 11.38 -1.86
CA PHE A 204 -17.43 10.53 -0.68
C PHE A 204 -18.76 10.53 0.08
N SER A 205 -19.50 11.63 0.06
CA SER A 205 -20.87 11.67 0.59
C SER A 205 -21.81 10.67 -0.12
N LYS A 206 -21.64 10.45 -1.44
CA LYS A 206 -22.40 9.46 -2.20
C LYS A 206 -21.88 8.03 -2.02
N ILE A 207 -20.57 7.86 -1.81
CA ILE A 207 -19.97 6.55 -1.48
C ILE A 207 -20.56 6.01 -0.17
N GLY A 208 -20.75 6.88 0.82
CA GLY A 208 -21.25 6.49 2.14
C GLY A 208 -20.17 5.88 3.04
N SER A 209 -20.58 5.45 4.23
CA SER A 209 -19.69 4.91 5.28
C SER A 209 -19.71 3.38 5.38
N GLU A 210 -20.50 2.71 4.55
CA GLU A 210 -20.59 1.24 4.58
C GLU A 210 -19.45 0.59 3.81
N GLY A 211 -18.70 -0.29 4.47
CA GLY A 211 -17.64 -1.10 3.85
C GLY A 211 -16.24 -0.83 4.40
N PRO A 212 -15.20 -1.18 3.63
CA PRO A 212 -13.81 -0.95 4.03
C PRO A 212 -13.50 0.54 4.16
N GLN A 213 -12.65 0.90 5.14
CA GLN A 213 -12.22 2.28 5.38
C GLN A 213 -11.66 2.94 4.11
N PRO A 214 -12.22 4.07 3.66
CA PRO A 214 -11.65 4.81 2.54
C PRO A 214 -10.38 5.55 2.95
N HIS A 215 -9.31 5.41 2.14
CA HIS A 215 -8.07 6.16 2.25
C HIS A 215 -7.80 6.89 0.94
N VAL A 216 -7.40 8.15 1.01
CA VAL A 216 -7.20 9.00 -0.18
C VAL A 216 -5.72 9.28 -0.40
N GLU A 217 -5.22 8.97 -1.60
CA GLU A 217 -3.86 9.24 -2.04
C GLU A 217 -3.86 10.26 -3.18
N LEU A 218 -3.48 11.50 -2.88
CA LEU A 218 -3.18 12.49 -3.91
C LEU A 218 -1.67 12.45 -4.21
N ARG A 219 -1.31 12.54 -5.49
CA ARG A 219 0.09 12.48 -5.94
C ARG A 219 0.66 13.83 -6.36
N SER A 220 -0.01 14.92 -6.00
CA SER A 220 0.36 16.29 -6.32
C SER A 220 0.47 17.11 -5.05
N GLU A 221 1.68 17.59 -4.70
CA GLU A 221 1.94 18.31 -3.46
C GLU A 221 1.04 19.54 -3.30
N HIS A 222 0.77 20.30 -4.36
CA HIS A 222 -0.03 21.51 -4.33
C HIS A 222 -1.52 21.29 -3.98
N LEU A 223 -2.00 20.03 -4.05
CA LEU A 223 -3.35 19.65 -3.62
C LEU A 223 -3.41 19.21 -2.15
N LEU A 224 -2.24 19.03 -1.48
CA LEU A 224 -2.18 18.73 -0.06
C LEU A 224 -2.35 20.02 0.77
N THR A 225 -3.54 20.57 0.77
CA THR A 225 -3.87 21.85 1.39
C THR A 225 -4.71 21.66 2.66
N LYS A 226 -4.89 22.75 3.42
CA LYS A 226 -5.78 22.73 4.59
C LYS A 226 -7.19 22.26 4.22
N ALA A 227 -7.75 22.75 3.10
CA ALA A 227 -9.09 22.35 2.64
C ALA A 227 -9.21 20.84 2.43
N TYR A 228 -8.16 20.22 1.85
CA TYR A 228 -8.10 18.76 1.67
C TYR A 228 -8.04 18.01 3.01
N PHE A 229 -7.17 18.40 3.94
CA PHE A 229 -7.08 17.74 5.24
C PHE A 229 -8.34 17.95 6.09
N ASP A 230 -8.94 19.13 6.05
CA ASP A 230 -10.22 19.42 6.72
C ASP A 230 -11.36 18.53 6.14
N LEU A 231 -11.35 18.26 4.84
CA LEU A 231 -12.29 17.31 4.24
C LEU A 231 -12.10 15.89 4.82
N LEU A 232 -10.84 15.39 4.84
CA LEU A 232 -10.56 14.06 5.36
C LEU A 232 -11.06 13.90 6.80
N ASP A 233 -10.78 14.87 7.65
CA ASP A 233 -11.22 14.89 9.05
C ASP A 233 -12.75 14.86 9.16
N ARG A 234 -13.44 15.77 8.48
CA ARG A 234 -14.90 15.87 8.55
C ARG A 234 -15.60 14.62 8.04
N ALA A 235 -15.05 13.97 7.02
CA ALA A 235 -15.63 12.80 6.40
C ALA A 235 -15.09 11.48 6.97
N GLY A 236 -14.17 11.50 7.95
CA GLY A 236 -13.57 10.30 8.54
C GLY A 236 -12.75 9.48 7.55
N LEU A 237 -12.18 10.14 6.51
CA LEU A 237 -11.39 9.49 5.48
C LEU A 237 -9.91 9.41 5.91
N GLY A 238 -9.24 8.31 5.60
CA GLY A 238 -7.82 8.17 5.87
C GLY A 238 -6.95 8.93 4.86
N PHE A 239 -5.91 9.62 5.34
CA PHE A 239 -4.83 10.10 4.47
C PHE A 239 -3.84 8.97 4.20
N VAL A 240 -3.41 8.80 2.94
CA VAL A 240 -2.33 7.88 2.58
C VAL A 240 -1.00 8.62 2.58
N PHE A 241 -0.15 8.32 3.55
CA PHE A 241 1.23 8.79 3.56
C PHE A 241 2.00 8.05 2.46
N SER A 242 2.62 8.77 1.53
CA SER A 242 3.31 8.14 0.41
C SER A 242 4.72 8.68 0.23
N HIS A 243 5.70 7.77 0.17
CA HIS A 243 7.04 8.13 -0.29
C HIS A 243 7.08 8.03 -1.83
N TRP A 244 6.96 9.18 -2.48
CA TRP A 244 6.82 9.29 -3.93
C TRP A 244 7.52 10.55 -4.46
N THR A 245 8.01 10.50 -5.70
CA THR A 245 8.83 11.56 -6.33
C THR A 245 8.20 12.96 -6.27
N TRP A 246 6.88 13.06 -6.43
CA TRP A 246 6.16 14.34 -6.52
C TRP A 246 5.49 14.77 -5.20
N LEU A 247 5.83 14.10 -4.11
CA LEU A 247 5.29 14.41 -2.78
C LEU A 247 6.41 14.87 -1.84
N PRO A 248 6.11 15.69 -0.83
CA PRO A 248 7.06 16.01 0.21
C PRO A 248 7.43 14.77 1.02
N LYS A 249 8.50 14.85 1.81
CA LYS A 249 8.88 13.78 2.75
C LYS A 249 7.71 13.43 3.67
N ILE A 250 7.58 12.17 4.09
CA ILE A 250 6.49 11.71 4.95
C ILE A 250 6.38 12.53 6.23
N ARG A 251 7.51 12.92 6.86
CA ARG A 251 7.51 13.83 8.02
C ARG A 251 6.86 15.18 7.74
N LYS A 252 7.01 15.72 6.52
CA LYS A 252 6.34 16.96 6.11
C LYS A 252 4.86 16.70 5.84
N GLN A 253 4.50 15.57 5.24
CA GLN A 253 3.09 15.17 5.07
C GLN A 253 2.40 15.03 6.43
N TRP A 254 3.07 14.46 7.45
CA TRP A 254 2.60 14.36 8.82
C TRP A 254 2.28 15.74 9.42
N ALA A 255 3.22 16.68 9.32
CA ALA A 255 3.00 18.06 9.78
C ALA A 255 1.85 18.75 9.03
N MET A 256 1.76 18.55 7.68
CA MET A 256 0.66 19.11 6.87
C MET A 256 -0.69 18.53 7.25
N ALA A 257 -0.76 17.24 7.64
CA ALA A 257 -1.95 16.58 8.15
C ALA A 257 -2.32 17.01 9.59
N GLY A 258 -1.61 17.97 10.18
CA GLY A 258 -1.84 18.45 11.55
C GLY A 258 -1.45 17.43 12.61
N GLU A 259 -0.44 16.61 12.32
CA GLU A 259 0.15 15.59 13.21
C GLU A 259 -0.90 14.59 13.74
N ARG A 260 -1.80 14.13 12.87
CA ARG A 260 -2.87 13.18 13.22
C ARG A 260 -3.21 12.22 12.09
N PHE A 261 -3.90 11.16 12.45
CA PHE A 261 -4.53 10.21 11.52
C PHE A 261 -6.03 10.51 11.44
N SER A 262 -6.56 10.66 10.22
CA SER A 262 -7.93 11.13 9.96
C SER A 262 -8.97 10.03 9.76
N ALA A 263 -8.55 8.76 9.61
CA ALA A 263 -9.47 7.65 9.37
C ALA A 263 -10.36 7.36 10.60
N ALA A 264 -11.67 7.28 10.39
CA ALA A 264 -12.66 7.13 11.46
C ALA A 264 -12.50 5.84 12.28
N ASN A 265 -11.97 4.77 11.67
CA ASN A 265 -11.75 3.48 12.33
C ASN A 265 -10.35 3.32 12.95
N GLY A 266 -9.51 4.37 12.93
CA GLY A 266 -8.15 4.33 13.42
C GLY A 266 -7.13 3.60 12.52
N GLU A 267 -7.52 3.14 11.34
CA GLU A 267 -6.59 2.56 10.37
C GLU A 267 -5.83 3.67 9.63
N ALA A 268 -4.53 3.55 9.52
CA ALA A 268 -3.67 4.44 8.76
C ALA A 268 -2.92 3.67 7.67
N VAL A 269 -2.55 4.34 6.58
CA VAL A 269 -1.82 3.73 5.47
C VAL A 269 -0.58 4.53 5.12
N CYS A 270 0.56 3.84 5.01
CA CYS A 270 1.81 4.39 4.51
C CYS A 270 2.33 3.52 3.35
N ARG A 271 2.55 4.15 2.19
CA ARG A 271 3.03 3.49 0.98
C ARG A 271 4.46 3.93 0.66
N LEU A 272 5.39 2.98 0.61
CA LEU A 272 6.80 3.22 0.32
C LEU A 272 7.12 2.72 -1.10
N LEU A 273 7.05 3.63 -2.09
CA LEU A 273 6.95 3.25 -3.50
C LEU A 273 8.28 3.30 -4.25
N THR A 274 9.00 4.42 -4.19
CA THR A 274 10.33 4.63 -4.79
C THR A 274 11.09 5.67 -3.99
N PRO A 275 12.43 5.64 -3.95
CA PRO A 275 13.20 6.77 -3.45
C PRO A 275 12.87 8.05 -4.24
N ARG A 276 12.75 9.20 -3.57
CA ARG A 276 12.30 10.46 -4.20
C ARG A 276 13.24 10.98 -5.29
N ASP A 277 14.48 10.61 -5.24
CA ASP A 277 15.56 10.99 -6.15
C ASP A 277 15.73 10.01 -7.33
N VAL A 278 14.88 8.98 -7.43
CA VAL A 278 14.91 7.97 -8.50
C VAL A 278 13.60 7.96 -9.29
N LYS A 279 13.67 8.02 -10.62
CA LYS A 279 12.49 7.91 -11.48
C LYS A 279 11.89 6.51 -11.42
N TYR A 280 10.57 6.42 -11.53
CA TYR A 280 9.82 5.17 -11.46
C TYR A 280 10.36 4.05 -12.37
N ALA A 281 10.59 4.34 -13.65
CA ALA A 281 11.06 3.34 -14.61
C ALA A 281 12.50 2.88 -14.30
N ASP A 282 13.35 3.81 -13.85
CA ASP A 282 14.73 3.51 -13.48
C ASP A 282 14.79 2.69 -12.18
N ALA A 283 13.95 3.02 -11.20
CA ALA A 283 13.84 2.26 -9.96
C ALA A 283 13.40 0.81 -10.23
N TYR A 284 12.41 0.62 -11.13
CA TYR A 284 11.98 -0.71 -11.53
C TYR A 284 13.09 -1.50 -12.21
N ALA A 285 13.78 -0.87 -13.18
CA ALA A 285 14.85 -1.53 -13.93
C ALA A 285 16.06 -1.91 -13.06
N ARG A 286 16.34 -1.12 -12.01
CA ARG A 286 17.37 -1.44 -11.02
C ARG A 286 16.97 -2.53 -10.05
N ALA A 287 15.70 -2.51 -9.62
CA ALA A 287 15.18 -3.44 -8.63
C ALA A 287 14.93 -4.85 -9.17
N TYR A 288 14.70 -4.99 -10.49
CA TYR A 288 14.46 -6.30 -11.11
C TYR A 288 15.72 -7.20 -11.01
N PRO A 289 15.61 -8.49 -10.61
CA PRO A 289 14.40 -9.32 -10.46
C PRO A 289 13.73 -9.32 -9.07
N PHE A 290 14.05 -8.38 -8.18
CA PHE A 290 13.44 -8.18 -6.86
C PHE A 290 13.86 -9.18 -5.78
N ASP A 291 15.03 -9.78 -5.89
CA ASP A 291 15.55 -10.85 -5.04
C ASP A 291 16.45 -10.37 -3.91
N GLU A 292 17.03 -9.17 -4.05
CA GLU A 292 17.94 -8.60 -3.06
C GLU A 292 17.82 -7.06 -2.95
N ALA A 293 18.38 -6.52 -1.89
CA ALA A 293 18.56 -5.07 -1.76
C ALA A 293 19.59 -4.56 -2.78
N VAL A 294 19.22 -3.49 -3.50
CA VAL A 294 20.09 -2.90 -4.53
C VAL A 294 20.74 -1.62 -4.00
N PRO A 295 22.07 -1.54 -3.81
CA PRO A 295 22.76 -0.39 -3.21
C PRO A 295 22.41 0.95 -3.89
N SER A 296 22.29 0.97 -5.23
CA SER A 296 21.90 2.18 -5.97
C SER A 296 20.45 2.66 -5.72
N LEU A 297 19.66 1.90 -4.99
CA LEU A 297 18.32 2.27 -4.49
C LEU A 297 18.33 2.46 -2.97
N SER A 298 18.89 1.51 -2.21
CA SER A 298 18.83 1.44 -0.75
C SER A 298 19.75 2.44 -0.04
N GLU A 299 20.85 2.85 -0.67
CA GLU A 299 21.84 3.76 -0.09
C GLU A 299 21.62 5.24 -0.46
N THR A 300 20.54 5.55 -1.19
CA THR A 300 20.22 6.92 -1.57
C THR A 300 19.77 7.76 -0.36
N PRO A 301 19.93 9.10 -0.39
CA PRO A 301 19.34 9.97 0.64
C PRO A 301 17.83 9.79 0.77
N GLY A 302 17.12 9.61 -0.35
CA GLY A 302 15.69 9.35 -0.37
C GLY A 302 15.30 8.03 0.32
N ALA A 303 16.11 6.99 0.17
CA ALA A 303 15.91 5.72 0.83
C ALA A 303 16.10 5.82 2.36
N ARG A 304 17.14 6.53 2.81
CA ARG A 304 17.37 6.81 4.24
C ARG A 304 16.23 7.61 4.85
N ASP A 305 15.74 8.64 4.15
CA ASP A 305 14.58 9.41 4.60
C ASP A 305 13.34 8.52 4.71
N MET A 306 13.11 7.64 3.75
CA MET A 306 11.99 6.70 3.72
C MET A 306 11.98 5.79 4.96
N VAL A 307 13.10 5.16 5.29
CA VAL A 307 13.24 4.27 6.45
C VAL A 307 13.04 5.05 7.75
N ASN A 308 13.67 6.22 7.90
CA ASN A 308 13.55 7.03 9.10
C ASN A 308 12.13 7.57 9.29
N ASP A 309 11.49 8.05 8.23
CA ASP A 309 10.13 8.59 8.28
C ASP A 309 9.10 7.48 8.57
N ALA A 310 9.25 6.31 7.93
CA ALA A 310 8.38 5.16 8.20
C ALA A 310 8.51 4.69 9.66
N ALA A 311 9.74 4.52 10.16
CA ALA A 311 9.96 4.14 11.56
C ALA A 311 9.39 5.18 12.53
N ALA A 312 9.57 6.48 12.27
CA ALA A 312 8.98 7.53 13.10
C ALA A 312 7.44 7.46 13.10
N LEU A 313 6.82 7.21 11.94
CA LEU A 313 5.36 7.13 11.82
C LEU A 313 4.77 5.94 12.58
N LEU A 314 5.52 4.83 12.76
CA LEU A 314 5.11 3.71 13.64
C LEU A 314 4.89 4.17 15.07
N PHE A 315 5.80 4.97 15.62
CA PHE A 315 5.66 5.50 16.98
C PHE A 315 4.55 6.54 17.10
N GLN A 316 4.30 7.32 16.04
CA GLN A 316 3.15 8.23 16.01
C GLN A 316 1.83 7.45 16.00
N ALA A 317 1.74 6.33 15.27
CA ALA A 317 0.56 5.49 15.28
C ALA A 317 0.24 4.97 16.70
N GLU A 318 1.23 4.48 17.41
CA GLU A 318 1.07 4.05 18.81
C GLU A 318 0.62 5.19 19.72
N ALA A 319 1.28 6.36 19.62
CA ALA A 319 0.94 7.53 20.45
C ALA A 319 -0.48 8.05 20.23
N HIS A 320 -1.03 7.86 19.02
CA HIS A 320 -2.36 8.32 18.64
C HIS A 320 -3.43 7.21 18.64
N GLY A 321 -3.10 5.99 19.08
CA GLY A 321 -4.04 4.86 19.11
C GLY A 321 -4.50 4.40 17.72
N ALA A 322 -3.70 4.66 16.69
CA ALA A 322 -3.96 4.23 15.32
C ALA A 322 -3.21 2.95 15.00
N THR A 323 -3.67 2.20 13.99
CA THR A 323 -2.96 1.05 13.41
C THR A 323 -2.39 1.44 12.05
N LEU A 324 -1.07 1.43 11.90
CA LEU A 324 -0.38 1.79 10.66
C LEU A 324 -0.16 0.57 9.76
N ASN A 325 -0.78 0.55 8.60
CA ASN A 325 -0.56 -0.43 7.56
C ASN A 325 0.56 0.07 6.62
N LEU A 326 1.70 -0.61 6.61
CA LEU A 326 2.82 -0.31 5.71
C LEU A 326 2.69 -1.14 4.42
N ALA A 327 2.69 -0.49 3.27
CA ALA A 327 2.74 -1.13 1.97
C ALA A 327 4.12 -0.89 1.32
N LEU A 328 5.01 -1.86 1.47
CA LEU A 328 6.38 -1.84 0.97
C LEU A 328 6.42 -2.20 -0.50
N ASN A 329 7.30 -1.59 -1.28
CA ASN A 329 7.44 -1.90 -2.70
C ASN A 329 8.89 -2.22 -3.07
N ASN A 330 9.09 -3.25 -3.89
CA ASN A 330 10.41 -3.66 -4.37
C ASN A 330 11.21 -2.51 -5.01
N ARG A 331 10.55 -1.62 -5.74
CA ARG A 331 11.20 -0.46 -6.38
C ARG A 331 11.83 0.52 -5.40
N ALA A 332 11.41 0.48 -4.15
CA ALA A 332 11.94 1.36 -3.12
C ALA A 332 13.36 0.96 -2.69
N TRP A 333 13.72 -0.32 -2.83
CA TRP A 333 14.90 -0.89 -2.19
C TRP A 333 15.65 -1.93 -3.04
N GLY A 334 15.01 -2.48 -4.07
CA GLY A 334 15.40 -3.70 -4.79
C GLY A 334 14.51 -4.88 -4.39
N ASN A 335 14.24 -5.02 -3.09
CA ASN A 335 13.50 -6.11 -2.49
C ASN A 335 12.66 -5.56 -1.33
N ALA A 336 11.35 -5.80 -1.31
CA ALA A 336 10.46 -5.27 -0.27
C ALA A 336 10.66 -5.94 1.10
N PRO A 337 10.92 -7.26 1.23
CA PRO A 337 11.33 -7.88 2.49
C PRO A 337 12.57 -7.23 3.11
N GLU A 338 13.59 -6.90 2.33
CA GLU A 338 14.78 -6.19 2.80
C GLU A 338 14.48 -4.77 3.28
N LEU A 339 13.57 -4.06 2.60
CA LEU A 339 13.08 -2.77 3.09
C LEU A 339 12.36 -2.93 4.44
N GLY A 340 11.54 -3.96 4.57
CA GLY A 340 10.86 -4.30 5.83
C GLY A 340 11.85 -4.51 6.97
N ARG A 341 12.92 -5.26 6.73
CA ARG A 341 14.00 -5.49 7.70
C ARG A 341 14.69 -4.18 8.10
N ALA A 342 15.03 -3.32 7.13
CA ALA A 342 15.65 -2.02 7.42
C ALA A 342 14.77 -1.11 8.30
N ILE A 343 13.45 -1.10 8.07
CA ILE A 343 12.49 -0.32 8.86
C ILE A 343 12.34 -0.92 10.27
N ALA A 344 12.25 -2.25 10.38
CA ALA A 344 12.16 -2.93 11.66
C ALA A 344 13.40 -2.66 12.53
N GLU A 345 14.60 -2.79 11.97
CA GLU A 345 15.85 -2.47 12.67
C GLU A 345 15.92 -1.02 13.13
N ARG A 346 15.49 -0.08 12.27
CA ARG A 346 15.43 1.34 12.63
C ARG A 346 14.44 1.61 13.77
N ALA A 347 13.30 0.89 13.78
CA ALA A 347 12.30 1.00 14.84
C ALA A 347 12.84 0.39 16.17
N PHE A 348 13.54 -0.74 16.10
CA PHE A 348 14.16 -1.35 17.29
C PHE A 348 15.24 -0.47 17.91
N ALA A 349 16.11 0.13 17.08
CA ALA A 349 17.11 1.07 17.55
C ALA A 349 16.49 2.33 18.21
N GLU A 350 15.37 2.80 17.71
CA GLU A 350 14.64 3.91 18.32
C GLU A 350 13.97 3.51 19.64
N GLU A 351 13.47 2.28 19.74
CA GLU A 351 12.88 1.74 20.97
C GLU A 351 13.95 1.64 22.09
N GLU A 352 15.14 1.11 21.77
CA GLU A 352 16.28 1.06 22.69
C GLU A 352 16.66 2.46 23.18
N ARG A 353 16.82 3.41 22.25
CA ARG A 353 17.16 4.79 22.59
C ARG A 353 16.13 5.45 23.53
N ARG A 354 14.83 5.14 23.37
CA ARG A 354 13.77 5.67 24.24
C ARG A 354 13.71 4.99 25.60
N ALA A 355 14.19 3.76 25.71
CA ALA A 355 14.26 3.03 26.98
C ALA A 355 15.44 3.48 27.86
N ASP A 356 16.52 3.97 27.23
CA ASP A 356 17.74 4.43 27.90
C ASP A 356 17.70 5.93 28.31
N GLY A 357 16.71 6.69 27.86
CA GLY A 357 16.54 8.13 28.12
C GLY A 357 15.35 8.43 28.99
#